data_8378d5fabd46a8bfefeda21d2441c19d
#
_entry.id   8378d5fabd46a8bfefeda21d2441c19d
#
_cell.length_a   1.000
_cell.length_b   1.000
_cell.length_c   1.000
_cell.angle_alpha   90.00
_cell.angle_beta   90.00
_cell.angle_gamma   90.00
#
_symmetry.space_group_name_H-M   'P 1'
#
loop_
_entity.id
_entity.type
_entity.pdbx_description
1 polymer ?
#
loop_
_entity_poly.entity_id
_entity_poly.type
_entity_poly.pdbx_seq_one_letter_code
_entity_poly.pdbx_strand_id
1 'polypeptide(L)'
;VARARAELLDPAGSVVDRVDVAEDGHVQLSGITRAEGRSVFQLRLLDAEGHVVDSAPVPQQTLPAAPLRLLVRASAPGPELKYLRRWATDTGIRVQVQADTGAGVSLGDGVVALDAASLARSDLLLLDERSLAALSAGQLTAVRQAMRDGLGVLVRSAGAPAASARQRLRDLGLPVQGDGSSHA
;
A
#
# COMPACT_ATOMS: atom_id res chain seq x y z
N VAL A 1 14.42 34.00 20.96
CA VAL A 1 15.31 33.07 20.28
C VAL A 1 14.99 33.15 18.80
N ALA A 2 15.95 33.64 17.99
CA ALA A 2 15.82 33.67 16.54
C ALA A 2 15.67 32.23 16.03
N ARG A 3 14.55 31.91 15.37
CA ARG A 3 14.30 30.57 14.84
C ARG A 3 14.82 30.48 13.40
N ALA A 4 15.79 29.63 13.18
CA ALA A 4 16.22 29.28 11.85
C ALA A 4 15.11 28.50 11.13
N ARG A 5 15.06 28.58 9.82
CA ARG A 5 14.07 27.90 8.98
C ARG A 5 14.78 27.10 7.90
N ALA A 6 14.30 25.89 7.66
CA ALA A 6 14.75 25.06 6.54
C ALA A 6 13.70 25.05 5.42
N GLU A 7 14.16 25.16 4.19
CA GLU A 7 13.34 25.08 2.97
C GLU A 7 13.89 24.03 2.03
N LEU A 8 13.01 23.25 1.43
CA LEU A 8 13.33 22.34 0.34
C LEU A 8 12.79 22.91 -0.95
N LEU A 9 13.68 23.08 -1.95
CA LEU A 9 13.31 23.55 -3.26
C LEU A 9 13.37 22.40 -4.27
N ASP A 10 12.43 22.38 -5.18
CA ASP A 10 12.43 21.47 -6.32
C ASP A 10 13.50 21.86 -7.37
N PRO A 11 13.75 21.01 -8.38
CA PRO A 11 14.70 21.34 -9.45
C PRO A 11 14.36 22.60 -10.28
N ALA A 12 13.12 23.06 -10.21
CA ALA A 12 12.69 24.32 -10.85
C ALA A 12 12.92 25.55 -9.95
N GLY A 13 13.38 25.35 -8.72
CA GLY A 13 13.63 26.41 -7.75
C GLY A 13 12.41 26.83 -6.93
N SER A 14 11.30 26.09 -7.01
CA SER A 14 10.10 26.35 -6.22
C SER A 14 10.20 25.70 -4.85
N VAL A 15 9.81 26.40 -3.78
CA VAL A 15 9.77 25.85 -2.44
C VAL A 15 8.64 24.82 -2.36
N VAL A 16 8.98 23.55 -2.07
CA VAL A 16 8.05 22.44 -1.97
C VAL A 16 7.70 22.10 -0.53
N ASP A 17 8.60 22.42 0.40
CA ASP A 17 8.36 22.24 1.84
C ASP A 17 9.17 23.23 2.65
N ARG A 18 8.67 23.56 3.86
CA ARG A 18 9.28 24.53 4.76
C ARG A 18 8.96 24.18 6.20
N VAL A 19 9.98 24.22 7.08
CA VAL A 19 9.84 23.93 8.50
C VAL A 19 10.76 24.80 9.33
N ASP A 20 10.34 25.19 10.52
CA ASP A 20 11.22 25.81 11.50
C ASP A 20 12.15 24.76 12.09
N VAL A 21 13.43 25.11 12.24
CA VAL A 21 14.45 24.21 12.81
C VAL A 21 14.15 24.01 14.30
N ALA A 22 14.01 22.77 14.73
CA ALA A 22 13.79 22.41 16.12
C ALA A 22 15.07 22.68 16.97
N GLU A 23 14.92 22.76 18.27
CA GLU A 23 16.04 23.05 19.20
C GLU A 23 17.13 21.98 19.15
N ASP A 24 16.78 20.75 18.80
CA ASP A 24 17.72 19.63 18.62
C ASP A 24 18.45 19.66 17.26
N GLY A 25 18.15 20.63 16.41
CA GLY A 25 18.73 20.78 15.08
C GLY A 25 18.16 19.79 14.01
N HIS A 26 17.18 18.96 14.36
CA HIS A 26 16.57 18.02 13.42
C HIS A 26 15.43 18.67 12.65
N VAL A 27 15.38 18.41 11.35
CA VAL A 27 14.28 18.84 10.47
C VAL A 27 13.84 17.66 9.61
N GLN A 28 12.53 17.59 9.36
CA GLN A 28 11.96 16.65 8.39
C GLN A 28 11.26 17.47 7.30
N LEU A 29 11.74 17.33 6.08
CA LEU A 29 11.18 17.97 4.90
C LEU A 29 10.72 16.91 3.92
N SER A 30 9.62 17.17 3.22
CA SER A 30 8.98 16.25 2.27
C SER A 30 8.92 16.87 0.89
N GLY A 31 9.23 16.07 -0.13
CA GLY A 31 9.14 16.49 -1.52
C GLY A 31 8.64 15.34 -2.40
N ILE A 32 7.97 15.67 -3.50
CA ILE A 32 7.48 14.69 -4.46
C ILE A 32 8.25 14.87 -5.76
N THR A 33 8.88 13.79 -6.23
CA THR A 33 9.47 13.75 -7.58
C THR A 33 8.38 13.42 -8.59
N ARG A 34 8.27 14.23 -9.64
CA ARG A 34 7.21 14.08 -10.67
C ARG A 34 7.69 13.39 -11.94
N ALA A 35 8.98 13.24 -12.10
CA ALA A 35 9.60 12.65 -13.29
C ALA A 35 10.61 11.59 -12.88
N GLU A 36 10.70 10.55 -13.69
CA GLU A 36 11.74 9.53 -13.56
C GLU A 36 13.12 10.10 -13.93
N GLY A 37 14.15 9.50 -13.35
CA GLY A 37 15.52 9.91 -13.63
C GLY A 37 16.20 10.61 -12.45
N ARG A 38 17.26 11.34 -12.75
CA ARG A 38 18.03 12.06 -11.75
C ARG A 38 17.53 13.50 -11.66
N SER A 39 17.34 13.96 -10.43
CA SER A 39 17.00 15.34 -10.12
C SER A 39 17.80 15.81 -8.91
N VAL A 40 17.97 17.12 -8.76
CA VAL A 40 18.65 17.71 -7.62
C VAL A 40 17.69 18.69 -6.98
N PHE A 41 17.26 18.39 -5.78
CA PHE A 41 16.58 19.35 -4.91
C PHE A 41 17.62 20.22 -4.22
N GLN A 42 17.22 21.34 -3.68
CA GLN A 42 18.09 22.21 -2.91
C GLN A 42 17.52 22.44 -1.52
N LEU A 43 18.31 22.12 -0.51
CA LEU A 43 18.04 22.49 0.87
C LEU A 43 18.61 23.88 1.11
N ARG A 44 17.81 24.77 1.73
CA ARG A 44 18.26 26.09 2.20
C ARG A 44 18.00 26.23 3.70
N LEU A 45 18.95 26.83 4.38
CA LEU A 45 18.79 27.26 5.75
C LEU A 45 18.70 28.79 5.76
N LEU A 46 17.68 29.32 6.43
CA LEU A 46 17.44 30.74 6.54
C LEU A 46 17.56 31.17 8.01
N ASP A 47 18.05 32.38 8.22
CA ASP A 47 18.00 33.05 9.53
C ASP A 47 16.59 33.54 9.88
N ALA A 48 16.45 34.20 11.00
CA ALA A 48 15.19 34.76 11.47
C ALA A 48 14.66 35.90 10.60
N GLU A 49 15.54 36.56 9.89
CA GLU A 49 15.27 37.67 8.98
C GLU A 49 14.91 37.17 7.57
N GLY A 50 15.11 35.87 7.31
CA GLY A 50 14.80 35.24 6.03
C GLY A 50 15.96 35.27 5.02
N HIS A 51 17.16 35.60 5.44
CA HIS A 51 18.33 35.51 4.57
C HIS A 51 18.86 34.07 4.54
N VAL A 52 19.28 33.64 3.37
CA VAL A 52 19.88 32.30 3.21
C VAL A 52 21.29 32.30 3.82
N VAL A 53 21.48 31.53 4.88
CA VAL A 53 22.77 31.37 5.58
C VAL A 53 23.55 30.19 5.10
N ASP A 54 22.86 29.14 4.55
CA ASP A 54 23.51 27.97 3.99
C ASP A 54 22.61 27.32 2.95
N SER A 55 23.23 26.56 2.02
CA SER A 55 22.48 25.75 1.05
C SER A 55 23.27 24.52 0.64
N ALA A 56 22.56 23.39 0.46
CA ALA A 56 23.12 22.12 0.05
C ALA A 56 22.29 21.46 -1.03
N PRO A 57 22.92 20.85 -2.06
CA PRO A 57 22.20 20.03 -3.03
C PRO A 57 21.77 18.72 -2.41
N VAL A 58 20.55 18.27 -2.72
CA VAL A 58 19.97 16.99 -2.33
C VAL A 58 19.72 16.18 -3.61
N PRO A 59 20.70 15.38 -4.07
CA PRO A 59 20.53 14.57 -5.26
C PRO A 59 19.53 13.44 -5.01
N GLN A 60 18.61 13.26 -5.97
CA GLN A 60 17.57 12.24 -5.95
C GLN A 60 17.61 11.43 -7.24
N GLN A 61 17.33 10.15 -7.12
CA GLN A 61 17.11 9.27 -8.26
C GLN A 61 15.72 8.65 -8.16
N THR A 62 14.84 9.00 -9.08
CA THR A 62 13.51 8.41 -9.19
C THR A 62 13.56 7.27 -10.18
N LEU A 63 13.31 6.06 -9.71
CA LEU A 63 13.24 4.88 -10.54
C LEU A 63 11.83 4.71 -11.12
N PRO A 64 11.69 4.10 -12.31
CA PRO A 64 10.39 3.70 -12.82
C PRO A 64 9.63 2.87 -11.78
N ALA A 65 8.36 3.18 -11.56
CA ALA A 65 7.52 2.38 -10.70
C ALA A 65 7.34 0.99 -11.31
N ALA A 66 7.73 -0.05 -10.60
CA ALA A 66 7.41 -1.40 -11.03
C ALA A 66 5.88 -1.58 -11.02
N PRO A 67 5.28 -2.23 -12.05
CA PRO A 67 3.84 -2.50 -12.04
C PRO A 67 3.45 -3.30 -10.81
N LEU A 68 2.48 -2.81 -10.04
CA LEU A 68 1.94 -3.53 -8.90
C LEU A 68 1.38 -4.88 -9.32
N ARG A 69 1.53 -5.87 -8.46
CA ARG A 69 1.05 -7.25 -8.65
C ARG A 69 -0.03 -7.54 -7.63
N LEU A 70 -1.25 -7.72 -8.11
CA LEU A 70 -2.43 -7.98 -7.32
C LEU A 70 -2.86 -9.44 -7.48
N LEU A 71 -2.93 -10.17 -6.39
CA LEU A 71 -3.60 -11.47 -6.32
C LEU A 71 -5.02 -11.28 -5.79
N VAL A 72 -5.97 -11.89 -6.46
CA VAL A 72 -7.39 -11.87 -6.05
C VAL A 72 -7.90 -13.27 -5.92
N ARG A 73 -8.41 -13.61 -4.74
CA ARG A 73 -9.14 -14.86 -4.52
C ARG A 73 -10.54 -14.56 -4.02
N ALA A 74 -11.53 -14.95 -4.78
CA ALA A 74 -12.92 -14.74 -4.50
C ALA A 74 -13.69 -16.06 -4.41
N SER A 75 -14.67 -16.13 -3.54
CA SER A 75 -15.52 -17.30 -3.34
C SER A 75 -16.59 -17.49 -4.43
N ALA A 76 -16.77 -16.46 -5.27
CA ALA A 76 -17.68 -16.52 -6.41
C ALA A 76 -17.28 -15.47 -7.46
N PRO A 77 -17.57 -15.72 -8.74
CA PRO A 77 -17.47 -14.71 -9.77
C PRO A 77 -18.51 -13.61 -9.54
N GLY A 78 -18.14 -12.37 -9.83
CA GLY A 78 -19.03 -11.21 -9.66
C GLY A 78 -18.66 -10.07 -10.60
N PRO A 79 -19.59 -9.13 -10.83
CA PRO A 79 -19.35 -7.99 -11.71
C PRO A 79 -18.19 -7.11 -11.23
N GLU A 80 -17.96 -7.05 -9.92
CA GLU A 80 -16.85 -6.26 -9.36
C GLU A 80 -15.48 -6.79 -9.81
N LEU A 81 -15.32 -8.12 -9.95
CA LEU A 81 -14.08 -8.71 -10.46
C LEU A 81 -13.81 -8.31 -11.91
N LYS A 82 -14.86 -8.20 -12.72
CA LYS A 82 -14.76 -7.70 -14.10
C LYS A 82 -14.28 -6.25 -14.13
N TYR A 83 -14.86 -5.39 -13.30
CA TYR A 83 -14.46 -3.99 -13.22
C TYR A 83 -13.05 -3.81 -12.62
N LEU A 84 -12.71 -4.60 -11.61
CA LEU A 84 -11.38 -4.62 -11.03
C LEU A 84 -10.31 -5.00 -12.09
N ARG A 85 -10.57 -6.04 -12.88
CA ARG A 85 -9.64 -6.46 -13.95
C ARG A 85 -9.48 -5.37 -15.00
N ARG A 86 -10.58 -4.75 -15.42
CA ARG A 86 -10.52 -3.66 -16.40
C ARG A 86 -9.71 -2.49 -15.85
N TRP A 87 -10.02 -2.04 -14.64
CA TRP A 87 -9.28 -0.97 -13.99
C TRP A 87 -7.79 -1.31 -13.84
N ALA A 88 -7.47 -2.52 -13.42
CA ALA A 88 -6.08 -2.96 -13.29
C ALA A 88 -5.33 -2.92 -14.64
N THR A 89 -5.98 -3.38 -15.71
CA THR A 89 -5.42 -3.29 -17.07
C THR A 89 -5.19 -1.85 -17.50
N ASP A 90 -6.18 -0.98 -17.29
CA ASP A 90 -6.12 0.43 -17.68
C ASP A 90 -5.03 1.21 -16.92
N THR A 91 -4.72 0.78 -15.68
CA THR A 91 -3.70 1.38 -14.81
C THR A 91 -2.33 0.68 -14.86
N GLY A 92 -2.18 -0.36 -15.68
CA GLY A 92 -0.92 -1.11 -15.78
C GLY A 92 -0.63 -2.04 -14.59
N ILE A 93 -1.61 -2.30 -13.73
CA ILE A 93 -1.50 -3.23 -12.60
C ILE A 93 -1.60 -4.67 -13.12
N ARG A 94 -0.68 -5.53 -12.73
CA ARG A 94 -0.74 -6.96 -13.04
C ARG A 94 -1.66 -7.65 -12.05
N VAL A 95 -2.82 -8.12 -12.53
CA VAL A 95 -3.79 -8.81 -11.70
C VAL A 95 -3.88 -10.28 -12.08
N GLN A 96 -3.89 -11.16 -11.09
CA GLN A 96 -4.24 -12.57 -11.21
C GLN A 96 -5.47 -12.86 -10.37
N VAL A 97 -6.52 -13.35 -10.98
CA VAL A 97 -7.82 -13.60 -10.34
C VAL A 97 -8.14 -15.08 -10.36
N GLN A 98 -8.55 -15.59 -9.21
CA GLN A 98 -9.24 -16.88 -9.07
C GLN A 98 -10.57 -16.65 -8.37
N ALA A 99 -11.66 -17.08 -8.99
CA ALA A 99 -12.98 -17.11 -8.39
C ALA A 99 -13.52 -18.54 -8.38
N ASP A 100 -13.97 -19.01 -7.23
CA ASP A 100 -14.50 -20.36 -7.09
C ASP A 100 -15.98 -20.35 -7.56
N THR A 101 -16.35 -21.37 -8.37
CA THR A 101 -17.74 -21.52 -8.86
C THR A 101 -18.47 -22.66 -8.16
N GLY A 102 -17.88 -23.24 -7.12
CA GLY A 102 -18.36 -24.45 -6.47
C GLY A 102 -17.84 -25.73 -7.14
N ALA A 103 -18.11 -26.87 -6.52
CA ALA A 103 -17.72 -28.22 -6.99
C ALA A 103 -16.24 -28.36 -7.40
N GLY A 104 -15.34 -27.56 -6.83
CA GLY A 104 -13.91 -27.61 -7.15
C GLY A 104 -13.52 -26.93 -8.47
N VAL A 105 -14.45 -26.28 -9.13
CA VAL A 105 -14.19 -25.51 -10.36
C VAL A 105 -13.91 -24.06 -10.02
N SER A 106 -12.84 -23.49 -10.60
CA SER A 106 -12.51 -22.07 -10.47
C SER A 106 -12.42 -21.41 -11.84
N LEU A 107 -12.84 -20.17 -11.90
CA LEU A 107 -12.72 -19.29 -13.08
C LEU A 107 -11.63 -18.24 -12.82
N GLY A 108 -10.91 -17.87 -13.87
CA GLY A 108 -9.93 -16.80 -13.81
C GLY A 108 -8.62 -17.13 -14.54
N ASP A 109 -7.55 -16.53 -14.07
CA ASP A 109 -6.22 -16.66 -14.71
C ASP A 109 -5.43 -17.89 -14.25
N GLY A 110 -6.12 -18.88 -13.70
CA GLY A 110 -5.55 -20.09 -13.10
C GLY A 110 -5.56 -20.04 -11.56
N VAL A 111 -4.84 -20.97 -10.95
CA VAL A 111 -4.79 -21.11 -9.51
C VAL A 111 -3.98 -19.95 -8.89
N VAL A 112 -4.60 -19.22 -7.98
CA VAL A 112 -3.91 -18.25 -7.12
C VAL A 112 -3.31 -19.03 -5.95
N ALA A 113 -2.03 -19.40 -6.10
CA ALA A 113 -1.30 -20.09 -5.05
C ALA A 113 -1.00 -19.10 -3.91
N LEU A 114 -1.43 -19.44 -2.69
CA LEU A 114 -1.15 -18.68 -1.48
C LEU A 114 0.01 -19.34 -0.72
N ASP A 115 1.11 -19.59 -1.41
CA ASP A 115 2.37 -20.05 -0.86
C ASP A 115 3.38 -18.91 -0.72
N ALA A 116 4.46 -19.15 0.01
CA ALA A 116 5.48 -18.14 0.28
C ALA A 116 6.09 -17.57 -1.02
N ALA A 117 6.32 -18.41 -2.04
CA ALA A 117 6.96 -17.99 -3.29
C ALA A 117 6.05 -17.08 -4.13
N SER A 118 4.74 -17.36 -4.17
CA SER A 118 3.75 -16.57 -4.91
C SER A 118 3.47 -15.25 -4.20
N LEU A 119 3.34 -15.28 -2.86
CA LEU A 119 3.09 -14.08 -2.05
C LEU A 119 4.29 -13.13 -2.06
N ALA A 120 5.53 -13.65 -2.02
CA ALA A 120 6.74 -12.82 -2.09
C ALA A 120 6.90 -12.05 -3.42
N ARG A 121 6.21 -12.48 -4.48
CA ARG A 121 6.20 -11.79 -5.79
C ARG A 121 5.00 -10.88 -5.98
N SER A 122 4.21 -10.64 -4.93
CA SER A 122 2.97 -9.89 -4.98
C SER A 122 3.03 -8.71 -4.03
N ASP A 123 2.37 -7.63 -4.39
CA ASP A 123 2.34 -6.41 -3.58
C ASP A 123 1.04 -6.33 -2.78
N LEU A 124 -0.04 -6.91 -3.32
CA LEU A 124 -1.37 -6.87 -2.69
C LEU A 124 -2.10 -8.20 -2.89
N LEU A 125 -2.74 -8.68 -1.83
CA LEU A 125 -3.68 -9.80 -1.83
C LEU A 125 -5.07 -9.29 -1.49
N LEU A 126 -6.04 -9.50 -2.38
CA LEU A 126 -7.46 -9.24 -2.14
C LEU A 126 -8.20 -10.56 -1.93
N LEU A 127 -8.89 -10.66 -0.79
CA LEU A 127 -9.74 -11.79 -0.44
C LEU A 127 -11.17 -11.31 -0.20
N ASP A 128 -12.15 -12.10 -0.57
CA ASP A 128 -13.47 -11.94 0.03
C ASP A 128 -13.55 -12.70 1.36
N GLU A 129 -14.59 -12.44 2.13
CA GLU A 129 -14.79 -12.99 3.46
C GLU A 129 -14.78 -14.52 3.49
N ARG A 130 -15.43 -15.16 2.49
CA ARG A 130 -15.51 -16.63 2.43
C ARG A 130 -14.15 -17.24 2.05
N SER A 131 -13.44 -16.64 1.11
CA SER A 131 -12.09 -17.06 0.75
C SER A 131 -11.12 -16.93 1.93
N LEU A 132 -11.24 -15.85 2.71
CA LEU A 132 -10.48 -15.69 3.95
C LEU A 132 -10.80 -16.79 4.98
N ALA A 133 -12.09 -17.07 5.21
CA ALA A 133 -12.52 -18.11 6.15
C ALA A 133 -12.05 -19.51 5.72
N ALA A 134 -11.95 -19.76 4.41
CA ALA A 134 -11.54 -21.04 3.82
C ALA A 134 -10.01 -21.25 3.79
N LEU A 135 -9.19 -20.28 4.20
CA LEU A 135 -7.74 -20.45 4.23
C LEU A 135 -7.33 -21.62 5.14
N SER A 136 -6.49 -22.51 4.61
CA SER A 136 -5.85 -23.53 5.42
C SER A 136 -4.87 -22.91 6.43
N ALA A 137 -4.49 -23.68 7.47
CA ALA A 137 -3.52 -23.22 8.46
C ALA A 137 -2.17 -22.83 7.82
N GLY A 138 -1.72 -23.61 6.82
CA GLY A 138 -0.48 -23.31 6.08
C GLY A 138 -0.58 -22.02 5.27
N GLN A 139 -1.69 -21.81 4.55
CA GLN A 139 -1.94 -20.58 3.79
C GLN A 139 -2.01 -19.36 4.71
N LEU A 140 -2.70 -19.48 5.86
CA LEU A 140 -2.78 -18.41 6.84
C LEU A 140 -1.40 -18.02 7.40
N THR A 141 -0.56 -19.02 7.66
CA THR A 141 0.82 -18.79 8.10
C THR A 141 1.65 -18.10 7.02
N ALA A 142 1.53 -18.53 5.77
CA ALA A 142 2.23 -17.93 4.65
C ALA A 142 1.79 -16.46 4.42
N VAL A 143 0.48 -16.19 4.44
CA VAL A 143 -0.05 -14.83 4.31
C VAL A 143 0.46 -13.95 5.46
N ARG A 144 0.39 -14.42 6.70
CA ARG A 144 0.89 -13.66 7.86
C ARG A 144 2.39 -13.34 7.77
N GLN A 145 3.20 -14.28 7.29
CA GLN A 145 4.61 -14.02 7.07
C GLN A 145 4.81 -13.00 5.95
N ALA A 146 4.14 -13.16 4.82
CA ALA A 146 4.22 -12.21 3.70
C ALA A 146 3.78 -10.78 4.09
N MET A 147 2.78 -10.64 4.98
CA MET A 147 2.40 -9.33 5.53
C MET A 147 3.54 -8.67 6.33
N ARG A 148 4.30 -9.44 7.09
CA ARG A 148 5.48 -8.91 7.79
C ARG A 148 6.58 -8.48 6.83
N ASP A 149 6.64 -9.14 5.67
CA ASP A 149 7.61 -8.87 4.61
C ASP A 149 7.12 -7.79 3.63
N GLY A 150 5.94 -7.17 3.89
CA GLY A 150 5.43 -6.02 3.15
C GLY A 150 4.23 -6.26 2.25
N LEU A 151 3.68 -7.49 2.17
CA LEU A 151 2.45 -7.75 1.41
C LEU A 151 1.26 -6.97 2.03
N GLY A 152 0.59 -6.15 1.21
CA GLY A 152 -0.71 -5.58 1.57
C GLY A 152 -1.81 -6.64 1.52
N VAL A 153 -2.72 -6.65 2.50
CA VAL A 153 -3.89 -7.54 2.48
C VAL A 153 -5.16 -6.71 2.60
N LEU A 154 -6.04 -6.88 1.62
CA LEU A 154 -7.37 -6.27 1.61
C LEU A 154 -8.43 -7.36 1.71
N VAL A 155 -9.31 -7.25 2.69
CA VAL A 155 -10.45 -8.15 2.85
C VAL A 155 -11.73 -7.41 2.57
N ARG A 156 -12.49 -7.91 1.58
CA ARG A 156 -13.81 -7.39 1.23
C ARG A 156 -14.90 -8.14 1.99
N SER A 157 -15.71 -7.41 2.73
CA SER A 157 -16.94 -7.92 3.36
C SER A 157 -18.15 -7.12 2.87
N ALA A 158 -19.28 -7.76 2.71
CA ALA A 158 -20.54 -7.11 2.33
C ALA A 158 -21.33 -6.58 3.54
N GLY A 159 -20.86 -6.83 4.75
CA GLY A 159 -21.49 -6.46 6.01
C GLY A 159 -20.60 -6.80 7.19
N ALA A 160 -21.17 -6.99 8.38
CA ALA A 160 -20.43 -7.45 9.54
C ALA A 160 -19.84 -8.85 9.28
N PRO A 161 -18.50 -9.04 9.40
CA PRO A 161 -17.88 -10.32 9.11
C PRO A 161 -18.44 -11.46 9.98
N ALA A 162 -18.61 -12.65 9.41
CA ALA A 162 -18.99 -13.85 10.12
C ALA A 162 -17.94 -14.24 11.18
N ALA A 163 -18.32 -15.03 12.19
CA ALA A 163 -17.43 -15.41 13.29
C ALA A 163 -16.13 -16.08 12.81
N SER A 164 -16.21 -16.94 11.79
CA SER A 164 -15.04 -17.59 11.17
C SER A 164 -14.08 -16.61 10.52
N ALA A 165 -14.61 -15.63 9.76
CA ALA A 165 -13.81 -14.59 9.14
C ALA A 165 -13.19 -13.67 10.20
N ARG A 166 -13.93 -13.28 11.23
CA ARG A 166 -13.38 -12.50 12.36
C ARG A 166 -12.25 -13.22 13.06
N GLN A 167 -12.36 -14.54 13.23
CA GLN A 167 -11.26 -15.34 13.81
C GLN A 167 -10.02 -15.28 12.91
N ARG A 168 -10.17 -15.46 11.58
CA ARG A 168 -9.06 -15.38 10.63
C ARG A 168 -8.43 -13.99 10.58
N LEU A 169 -9.22 -12.93 10.69
CA LEU A 169 -8.69 -11.56 10.79
C LEU A 169 -7.83 -11.38 12.04
N ARG A 170 -8.29 -11.88 13.20
CA ARG A 170 -7.47 -11.88 14.43
C ARG A 170 -6.18 -12.69 14.26
N ASP A 171 -6.26 -13.87 13.64
CA ASP A 171 -5.10 -14.72 13.38
C ASP A 171 -4.06 -14.02 12.47
N LEU A 172 -4.51 -13.13 11.59
CA LEU A 172 -3.65 -12.27 10.76
C LEU A 172 -3.15 -11.01 11.49
N GLY A 173 -3.62 -10.73 12.71
CA GLY A 173 -3.30 -9.50 13.42
C GLY A 173 -4.11 -8.29 12.97
N LEU A 174 -5.26 -8.51 12.34
CA LEU A 174 -6.18 -7.48 11.83
C LEU A 174 -7.48 -7.48 12.64
N PRO A 175 -7.49 -6.95 13.88
CA PRO A 175 -8.71 -6.91 14.67
C PRO A 175 -9.74 -5.96 14.02
N VAL A 176 -10.95 -6.46 13.79
CA VAL A 176 -12.08 -5.63 13.40
C VAL A 176 -12.73 -5.07 14.66
N GLN A 177 -12.62 -3.78 14.87
CA GLN A 177 -13.43 -3.06 15.84
C GLN A 177 -14.76 -2.71 15.17
N GLY A 178 -15.83 -3.29 15.66
CA GLY A 178 -17.19 -2.99 15.21
C GLY A 178 -18.15 -3.93 15.91
N ASP A 179 -18.80 -3.44 16.93
CA ASP A 179 -20.04 -4.02 17.40
C ASP A 179 -21.07 -3.85 16.30
N GLY A 180 -21.73 -4.95 15.90
CA GLY A 180 -22.77 -4.94 14.89
C GLY A 180 -24.04 -4.20 15.35
N SER A 181 -23.92 -3.02 15.91
CA SER A 181 -25.01 -2.10 16.16
C SER A 181 -25.28 -1.35 14.86
N SER A 182 -26.06 -1.96 13.96
CA SER A 182 -26.78 -1.21 12.95
C SER A 182 -27.73 -0.25 13.67
N HIS A 183 -27.47 1.04 13.58
CA HIS A 183 -28.51 2.02 13.84
C HIS A 183 -29.59 1.84 12.78
N ALA A 184 -30.78 1.39 13.23
CA ALA A 184 -32.00 1.38 12.46
C ALA A 184 -32.51 2.81 12.29
#